data_250e9be25a25a488381e6675f8458a7a
#
_entry.id   250e9be25a25a488381e6675f8458a7a
#
_cell.length_a   1.000
_cell.length_b   1.000
_cell.length_c   1.000
_cell.angle_alpha   90.00
_cell.angle_beta   90.00
_cell.angle_gamma   90.00
#
_symmetry.space_group_name_H-M   'P 1'
#
loop_
_entity.id
_entity.type
_entity.pdbx_description
1 polymer ?
#
loop_
_entity_poly.entity_id
_entity_poly.type
_entity_poly.pdbx_seq_one_letter_code
_entity_poly.pdbx_strand_id
1 'polypeptide(L)'
;MSALLAIAMAQAAASTCYGALCDADRIRPFLQKLSIARSSPTPVRILQIGDSHTAGDQVTGSWRTLLQTRYGRAGRGTLAPGRPYAGYLTRDITATQSPGWSVNGIFGSAYQSASSIRMGLSAYSLTSYTPGASVRLTADGGRMFDRLTVCALTGPGAGTVQLGIGAAVVEWPLAALEPGSRCRTLDAGAEAATASATVVSGPVTLTSWSTERSLAGGVILSNLGTVGAQFTHFDRTDDRVVATELAAYRPDLIVVAFGTNEAFRPGFSATAYEATLRADLTRLRRLAPGVPMLLFGAPDSATRIPGLQIGESGASLPCASSAVWRPTAALASVQSIQRRQARSFGIAYWDWAQAMGGRCVADRWTQGSPPLMRGDHVHFTSPGGAEIARLLQADIDLAMTGLIAPVLPAAPLATR
;
A
#
# COMPACT_ATOMS: atom_id res chain seq x y z
N MET A 1 -24.87 9.19 -53.20
CA MET A 1 -25.33 8.75 -51.87
C MET A 1 -24.14 8.79 -50.92
N SER A 2 -23.98 9.89 -50.19
CA SER A 2 -22.87 10.11 -49.28
C SER A 2 -23.31 9.68 -47.87
N ALA A 3 -22.69 8.65 -47.33
CA ALA A 3 -22.87 8.21 -45.94
C ALA A 3 -22.04 9.10 -45.01
N LEU A 4 -22.71 9.97 -44.25
CA LEU A 4 -22.12 10.74 -43.15
C LEU A 4 -21.85 9.77 -41.99
N LEU A 5 -20.57 9.50 -41.76
CA LEU A 5 -20.10 8.80 -40.55
C LEU A 5 -20.21 9.78 -39.37
N ALA A 6 -21.22 9.62 -38.53
CA ALA A 6 -21.33 10.35 -37.27
C ALA A 6 -20.31 9.78 -36.28
N ILE A 7 -19.18 10.45 -36.07
CA ILE A 7 -18.27 10.19 -35.00
C ILE A 7 -18.93 10.71 -33.72
N ALA A 8 -19.49 9.80 -32.93
CA ALA A 8 -19.94 10.10 -31.58
C ALA A 8 -18.71 10.39 -30.71
N MET A 9 -18.37 11.64 -30.49
CA MET A 9 -17.47 12.08 -29.46
C MET A 9 -18.13 11.74 -28.11
N ALA A 10 -17.67 10.69 -27.47
CA ALA A 10 -18.01 10.44 -26.08
C ALA A 10 -17.50 11.63 -25.27
N GLN A 11 -18.39 12.52 -24.85
CA GLN A 11 -18.07 13.56 -23.89
C GLN A 11 -17.58 12.82 -22.60
N ALA A 12 -16.33 13.02 -22.24
CA ALA A 12 -15.82 12.54 -20.97
C ALA A 12 -16.67 13.18 -19.86
N ALA A 13 -17.45 12.36 -19.16
CA ALA A 13 -18.24 12.82 -18.03
C ALA A 13 -17.33 13.60 -17.07
N ALA A 14 -17.84 14.73 -16.56
CA ALA A 14 -17.10 15.52 -15.59
C ALA A 14 -16.79 14.64 -14.36
N SER A 15 -15.54 14.69 -13.89
CA SER A 15 -15.11 13.96 -12.70
C SER A 15 -15.89 14.45 -11.48
N THR A 16 -16.54 13.56 -10.77
CA THR A 16 -17.21 13.88 -9.49
C THR A 16 -16.24 13.67 -8.36
N CYS A 17 -16.01 14.70 -7.55
CA CYS A 17 -15.14 14.62 -6.39
C CYS A 17 -15.92 14.81 -5.09
N TYR A 18 -15.54 14.04 -4.08
CA TYR A 18 -15.98 14.14 -2.69
C TYR A 18 -14.79 14.61 -1.87
N GLY A 19 -14.71 15.91 -1.57
CA GLY A 19 -13.48 16.51 -1.08
C GLY A 19 -12.35 16.40 -2.12
N ALA A 20 -11.26 15.77 -1.74
CA ALA A 20 -10.13 15.48 -2.63
C ALA A 20 -10.20 14.10 -3.31
N LEU A 21 -11.23 13.28 -3.01
CA LEU A 21 -11.45 11.96 -3.60
C LEU A 21 -12.32 12.09 -4.85
N CYS A 22 -11.72 11.94 -6.02
CA CYS A 22 -12.38 12.02 -7.31
C CYS A 22 -12.65 10.63 -7.90
N ASP A 23 -13.71 10.52 -8.70
CA ASP A 23 -14.15 9.30 -9.38
C ASP A 23 -14.36 8.12 -8.39
N ALA A 24 -14.91 8.41 -7.21
CA ALA A 24 -15.14 7.44 -6.13
C ALA A 24 -16.15 6.33 -6.51
N ASP A 25 -16.96 6.52 -7.55
CA ASP A 25 -17.82 5.50 -8.14
C ASP A 25 -17.00 4.27 -8.61
N ARG A 26 -15.72 4.44 -8.96
CA ARG A 26 -14.81 3.38 -9.37
C ARG A 26 -14.43 2.43 -8.23
N ILE A 27 -14.55 2.87 -7.00
CA ILE A 27 -14.35 2.05 -5.79
C ILE A 27 -15.66 1.75 -5.07
N ARG A 28 -16.83 1.96 -5.70
CA ARG A 28 -18.15 1.67 -5.11
C ARG A 28 -18.26 0.25 -4.54
N PRO A 29 -17.77 -0.83 -5.20
CA PRO A 29 -17.85 -2.17 -4.62
C PRO A 29 -17.11 -2.28 -3.28
N PHE A 30 -15.96 -1.60 -3.13
CA PHE A 30 -15.24 -1.50 -1.86
C PHE A 30 -16.04 -0.71 -0.82
N LEU A 31 -16.60 0.46 -1.18
CA LEU A 31 -17.41 1.29 -0.27
C LEU A 31 -18.64 0.53 0.25
N GLN A 32 -19.29 -0.25 -0.62
CA GLN A 32 -20.43 -1.12 -0.24
C GLN A 32 -20.01 -2.18 0.79
N LYS A 33 -18.87 -2.88 0.55
CA LYS A 33 -18.34 -3.83 1.53
C LYS A 33 -17.95 -3.14 2.85
N LEU A 34 -17.35 -1.96 2.76
CA LEU A 34 -16.93 -1.20 3.94
C LEU A 34 -18.13 -0.80 4.80
N SER A 35 -19.26 -0.40 4.19
CA SER A 35 -20.46 0.02 4.93
C SER A 35 -21.04 -1.07 5.84
N ILE A 36 -20.86 -2.33 5.51
CA ILE A 36 -21.34 -3.49 6.27
C ILE A 36 -20.23 -4.28 6.98
N ALA A 37 -18.98 -3.78 6.94
CA ALA A 37 -17.81 -4.55 7.39
C ALA A 37 -17.89 -5.04 8.83
N ARG A 38 -18.51 -4.26 9.73
CA ARG A 38 -18.66 -4.62 11.16
C ARG A 38 -19.57 -5.83 11.37
N SER A 39 -20.60 -5.98 10.56
CA SER A 39 -21.59 -7.08 10.64
C SER A 39 -21.30 -8.23 9.68
N SER A 40 -20.35 -8.05 8.75
CA SER A 40 -19.95 -9.09 7.80
C SER A 40 -19.09 -10.15 8.49
N PRO A 41 -19.28 -11.45 8.20
CA PRO A 41 -18.38 -12.50 8.68
C PRO A 41 -17.01 -12.47 7.97
N THR A 42 -16.89 -11.78 6.83
CA THR A 42 -15.65 -11.66 6.07
C THR A 42 -15.07 -10.25 6.18
N PRO A 43 -13.77 -10.11 6.50
CA PRO A 43 -13.14 -8.80 6.58
C PRO A 43 -13.03 -8.12 5.21
N VAL A 44 -13.06 -6.78 5.22
CA VAL A 44 -12.70 -5.93 4.09
C VAL A 44 -11.19 -5.75 4.08
N ARG A 45 -10.54 -6.04 2.96
CA ARG A 45 -9.08 -6.04 2.82
C ARG A 45 -8.61 -4.90 1.92
N ILE A 46 -7.82 -4.01 2.48
CA ILE A 46 -7.14 -2.93 1.76
C ILE A 46 -5.65 -3.30 1.66
N LEU A 47 -5.12 -3.28 0.45
CA LEU A 47 -3.71 -3.46 0.18
C LEU A 47 -3.14 -2.14 -0.35
N GLN A 48 -2.26 -1.50 0.40
CA GLN A 48 -1.53 -0.31 -0.06
C GLN A 48 -0.08 -0.67 -0.40
N ILE A 49 0.31 -0.40 -1.65
CA ILE A 49 1.69 -0.43 -2.12
C ILE A 49 2.20 1.00 -2.30
N GLY A 50 3.47 1.26 -1.99
CA GLY A 50 3.99 2.62 -2.08
C GLY A 50 5.45 2.77 -1.68
N ASP A 51 5.82 4.02 -1.51
CA ASP A 51 7.17 4.46 -1.13
C ASP A 51 7.36 4.58 0.40
N SER A 52 8.22 5.51 0.84
CA SER A 52 8.50 5.76 2.26
C SER A 52 7.28 6.21 3.07
N HIS A 53 6.30 6.89 2.46
CA HIS A 53 5.07 7.29 3.14
C HIS A 53 4.21 6.08 3.53
N THR A 54 4.25 5.03 2.72
CA THR A 54 3.61 3.74 3.04
C THR A 54 4.48 2.92 4.01
N ALA A 55 5.81 2.85 3.78
CA ALA A 55 6.74 2.08 4.61
C ALA A 55 6.82 2.57 6.05
N GLY A 56 6.73 3.88 6.27
CA GLY A 56 6.83 4.51 7.60
C GLY A 56 5.64 4.23 8.53
N ASP A 57 4.55 3.68 8.02
CA ASP A 57 3.30 3.35 8.73
C ASP A 57 2.70 4.51 9.57
N GLN A 58 3.08 5.76 9.27
CA GLN A 58 2.51 6.95 9.94
C GLN A 58 1.09 7.20 9.45
N VAL A 59 0.92 7.29 8.14
CA VAL A 59 -0.39 7.50 7.49
C VAL A 59 -1.20 6.21 7.53
N THR A 60 -0.64 5.12 7.03
CA THR A 60 -1.32 3.81 6.92
C THR A 60 -1.73 3.24 8.27
N GLY A 61 -0.87 3.35 9.29
CA GLY A 61 -1.17 2.91 10.65
C GLY A 61 -2.26 3.75 11.32
N SER A 62 -2.24 5.06 11.10
CA SER A 62 -3.29 5.95 11.59
C SER A 62 -4.63 5.69 10.90
N TRP A 63 -4.62 5.51 9.57
CA TRP A 63 -5.83 5.18 8.82
C TRP A 63 -6.37 3.79 9.19
N ARG A 64 -5.50 2.79 9.36
CA ARG A 64 -5.89 1.47 9.88
C ARG A 64 -6.58 1.59 11.24
N THR A 65 -6.06 2.42 12.14
CA THR A 65 -6.66 2.66 13.45
C THR A 65 -8.06 3.26 13.33
N LEU A 66 -8.26 4.29 12.49
CA LEU A 66 -9.56 4.91 12.24
C LEU A 66 -10.56 3.89 11.66
N LEU A 67 -10.17 3.15 10.64
CA LEU A 67 -10.99 2.14 9.99
C LEU A 67 -11.38 1.04 10.99
N GLN A 68 -10.43 0.53 11.76
CA GLN A 68 -10.70 -0.55 12.72
C GLN A 68 -11.53 -0.11 13.92
N THR A 69 -11.38 1.12 14.37
CA THR A 69 -12.24 1.70 15.41
C THR A 69 -13.70 1.79 14.93
N ARG A 70 -13.90 2.21 13.69
CA ARG A 70 -15.22 2.44 13.12
C ARG A 70 -15.90 1.16 12.63
N TYR A 71 -15.16 0.32 11.91
CA TYR A 71 -15.71 -0.83 11.19
C TYR A 71 -15.36 -2.20 11.78
N GLY A 72 -14.57 -2.24 12.85
CA GLY A 72 -14.12 -3.48 13.49
C GLY A 72 -12.70 -3.88 13.08
N ARG A 73 -12.00 -4.58 13.98
CA ARG A 73 -10.63 -5.02 13.80
C ARG A 73 -10.57 -6.46 13.30
N ALA A 74 -10.05 -6.66 12.08
CA ALA A 74 -9.93 -7.99 11.49
C ALA A 74 -8.47 -8.44 11.29
N GLY A 75 -7.47 -7.73 11.85
CA GLY A 75 -6.08 -8.13 11.83
C GLY A 75 -5.13 -7.03 11.37
N ARG A 76 -3.84 -7.34 11.35
CA ARG A 76 -2.78 -6.42 10.89
C ARG A 76 -2.65 -6.43 9.36
N GLY A 77 -2.89 -7.57 8.75
CA GLY A 77 -2.71 -7.78 7.31
C GLY A 77 -1.28 -8.14 6.92
N THR A 78 -1.00 -7.94 5.64
CA THR A 78 0.22 -8.39 4.99
C THR A 78 1.40 -7.48 5.30
N LEU A 79 2.56 -8.09 5.49
CA LEU A 79 3.84 -7.49 5.82
C LEU A 79 4.95 -8.11 4.95
N ALA A 80 6.07 -7.40 4.81
CA ALA A 80 7.31 -8.01 4.34
C ALA A 80 7.77 -9.08 5.34
N PRO A 81 8.44 -10.14 4.89
CA PRO A 81 8.92 -11.18 5.80
C PRO A 81 10.03 -10.65 6.70
N GLY A 82 9.98 -11.00 7.98
CA GLY A 82 10.96 -10.61 8.98
C GLY A 82 11.17 -9.10 9.12
N ARG A 83 12.44 -8.69 9.17
CA ARG A 83 12.87 -7.27 9.19
C ARG A 83 13.77 -7.00 7.99
N PRO A 84 13.22 -6.60 6.85
CA PRO A 84 13.99 -6.47 5.60
C PRO A 84 15.04 -5.34 5.63
N TYR A 85 14.95 -4.39 6.57
CA TYR A 85 15.95 -3.35 6.80
C TYR A 85 15.89 -2.83 8.25
N ALA A 86 16.97 -2.19 8.71
CA ALA A 86 17.13 -1.79 10.12
C ALA A 86 16.04 -0.84 10.63
N GLY A 87 15.55 0.06 9.78
CA GLY A 87 14.48 1.02 10.10
C GLY A 87 13.07 0.50 9.81
N TYR A 88 12.87 -0.80 9.62
CA TYR A 88 11.56 -1.36 9.34
C TYR A 88 10.60 -1.15 10.51
N LEU A 89 9.59 -0.33 10.29
CA LEU A 89 8.57 0.03 11.27
C LEU A 89 7.26 -0.65 10.93
N THR A 90 6.69 -1.30 11.94
CA THR A 90 5.33 -1.85 11.88
C THR A 90 4.59 -1.43 13.14
N ARG A 91 3.33 -1.00 13.00
CA ARG A 91 2.44 -0.75 14.14
C ARG A 91 1.55 -1.96 14.37
N ASP A 92 1.13 -2.16 15.60
CA ASP A 92 0.25 -3.24 16.06
C ASP A 92 0.93 -4.62 16.13
N ILE A 93 2.11 -4.77 15.54
CA ILE A 93 2.87 -6.02 15.54
C ILE A 93 4.37 -5.74 15.45
N THR A 94 5.17 -6.44 16.22
CA THR A 94 6.64 -6.37 16.17
C THR A 94 7.20 -7.56 15.40
N ALA A 95 7.96 -7.28 14.35
CA ALA A 95 8.66 -8.30 13.57
C ALA A 95 10.11 -8.43 14.04
N THR A 96 10.56 -9.66 14.24
CA THR A 96 11.96 -9.99 14.58
C THR A 96 12.49 -11.11 13.70
N GLN A 97 13.81 -11.21 13.60
CA GLN A 97 14.47 -12.32 12.91
C GLN A 97 15.78 -12.70 13.60
N SER A 98 16.12 -13.99 13.57
CA SER A 98 17.42 -14.49 13.96
C SER A 98 18.50 -14.14 12.93
N PRO A 99 19.80 -14.30 13.23
CA PRO A 99 20.84 -14.34 12.20
C PRO A 99 20.58 -15.43 11.15
N GLY A 100 21.27 -15.34 10.00
CA GLY A 100 21.23 -16.36 8.95
C GLY A 100 20.24 -16.08 7.82
N TRP A 101 19.63 -14.89 7.77
CA TRP A 101 18.76 -14.45 6.67
C TRP A 101 19.46 -13.45 5.75
N SER A 102 19.40 -13.71 4.45
CA SER A 102 19.77 -12.77 3.40
C SER A 102 18.53 -12.05 2.85
N VAL A 103 18.63 -10.75 2.66
CA VAL A 103 17.51 -9.92 2.18
C VAL A 103 17.75 -9.54 0.73
N ASN A 104 16.70 -9.69 -0.11
CA ASN A 104 16.62 -9.08 -1.43
C ASN A 104 15.44 -8.09 -1.46
N GLY A 105 15.61 -6.97 -2.15
CA GLY A 105 14.60 -5.93 -2.29
C GLY A 105 14.59 -5.32 -3.68
N ILE A 106 13.49 -4.68 -4.06
CA ILE A 106 13.37 -4.04 -5.37
C ILE A 106 14.17 -2.74 -5.48
N PHE A 107 14.61 -2.17 -4.36
CA PHE A 107 15.31 -0.88 -4.32
C PHE A 107 16.24 -0.76 -3.10
N GLY A 108 17.15 0.21 -3.13
CA GLY A 108 18.07 0.52 -2.05
C GLY A 108 19.18 -0.51 -1.87
N SER A 109 19.74 -0.61 -0.67
CA SER A 109 20.87 -1.51 -0.36
C SER A 109 20.52 -3.00 -0.46
N ALA A 110 19.23 -3.35 -0.39
CA ALA A 110 18.76 -4.72 -0.56
C ALA A 110 18.61 -5.14 -2.03
N TYR A 111 18.70 -4.20 -2.98
CA TYR A 111 18.59 -4.51 -4.40
C TYR A 111 19.90 -5.08 -4.94
N GLN A 112 19.81 -6.27 -5.51
CA GLN A 112 20.92 -6.98 -6.14
C GLN A 112 20.55 -7.32 -7.59
N SER A 113 21.10 -6.58 -8.54
CA SER A 113 20.77 -6.72 -9.97
C SER A 113 21.11 -8.10 -10.56
N ALA A 114 22.07 -8.80 -9.99
CA ALA A 114 22.46 -10.15 -10.40
C ALA A 114 21.67 -11.27 -9.68
N SER A 115 20.78 -10.91 -8.73
CA SER A 115 20.01 -11.91 -8.01
C SER A 115 18.90 -12.49 -8.89
N SER A 116 18.81 -13.81 -8.94
CA SER A 116 17.69 -14.55 -9.54
C SER A 116 16.53 -14.77 -8.56
N ILE A 117 16.64 -14.29 -7.32
CA ILE A 117 15.61 -14.48 -6.28
C ILE A 117 14.44 -13.58 -6.61
N ARG A 118 13.26 -14.21 -6.74
CA ARG A 118 12.01 -13.54 -7.08
C ARG A 118 11.37 -12.91 -5.86
N MET A 119 10.73 -11.76 -6.04
CA MET A 119 10.04 -11.00 -5.02
C MET A 119 8.56 -10.85 -5.38
N GLY A 120 7.71 -10.79 -4.37
CA GLY A 120 6.27 -10.59 -4.50
C GLY A 120 5.80 -9.19 -4.14
N LEU A 121 4.57 -9.09 -3.66
CA LEU A 121 3.88 -7.84 -3.28
C LEU A 121 4.63 -7.04 -2.22
N SER A 122 5.33 -7.71 -1.30
CA SER A 122 6.06 -7.04 -0.24
C SER A 122 7.28 -6.26 -0.73
N ALA A 123 7.67 -6.46 -2.01
CA ALA A 123 8.86 -5.88 -2.60
C ALA A 123 10.19 -6.38 -1.97
N TYR A 124 10.10 -7.38 -1.11
CA TYR A 124 11.23 -8.02 -0.42
C TYR A 124 11.09 -9.55 -0.46
N SER A 125 12.22 -10.22 -0.31
CA SER A 125 12.29 -11.64 0.04
C SER A 125 13.41 -11.88 1.03
N LEU A 126 13.20 -12.84 1.92
CA LEU A 126 14.20 -13.32 2.89
C LEU A 126 14.55 -14.76 2.58
N THR A 127 15.84 -15.03 2.37
CA THR A 127 16.35 -16.38 2.10
C THR A 127 17.30 -16.83 3.21
N SER A 128 17.11 -18.05 3.69
CA SER A 128 18.02 -18.68 4.63
C SER A 128 18.33 -20.12 4.23
N TYR A 129 19.57 -20.51 4.45
CA TYR A 129 20.11 -21.88 4.30
C TYR A 129 20.36 -22.54 5.64
N THR A 130 20.18 -21.81 6.75
CA THR A 130 20.56 -22.21 8.09
C THR A 130 19.39 -22.87 8.83
N PRO A 131 19.42 -24.17 9.13
CA PRO A 131 18.41 -24.79 9.98
C PRO A 131 18.33 -24.08 11.33
N GLY A 132 17.11 -23.87 11.83
CA GLY A 132 16.82 -23.13 13.05
C GLY A 132 16.74 -21.61 12.86
N ALA A 133 17.17 -21.04 11.72
CA ALA A 133 16.95 -19.62 11.44
C ALA A 133 15.44 -19.33 11.42
N SER A 134 15.02 -18.27 12.11
CA SER A 134 13.61 -17.98 12.30
C SER A 134 13.26 -16.52 12.13
N VAL A 135 12.03 -16.26 11.70
CA VAL A 135 11.36 -14.97 11.75
C VAL A 135 10.13 -15.09 12.64
N ARG A 136 9.80 -14.03 13.37
CA ARG A 136 8.69 -14.02 14.33
C ARG A 136 7.91 -12.72 14.24
N LEU A 137 6.59 -12.83 14.41
CA LEU A 137 5.68 -11.72 14.68
C LEU A 137 5.17 -11.83 16.09
N THR A 138 5.14 -10.71 16.80
CA THR A 138 4.56 -10.59 18.15
C THR A 138 3.53 -9.48 18.13
N ALA A 139 2.31 -9.78 18.58
CA ALA A 139 1.23 -8.81 18.69
C ALA A 139 1.55 -7.76 19.75
N ASP A 140 1.40 -6.48 19.42
CA ASP A 140 1.62 -5.38 20.34
C ASP A 140 0.29 -5.00 21.02
N GLY A 141 0.32 -4.63 22.30
CA GLY A 141 -0.81 -4.07 23.02
C GLY A 141 -2.11 -4.88 22.92
N GLY A 142 -2.03 -6.22 22.95
CA GLY A 142 -3.21 -7.09 22.87
C GLY A 142 -3.85 -7.18 21.46
N ARG A 143 -3.13 -6.78 20.41
CA ARG A 143 -3.57 -6.87 19.02
C ARG A 143 -3.49 -8.31 18.47
N MET A 144 -4.02 -9.27 19.22
CA MET A 144 -4.01 -10.71 18.92
C MET A 144 -4.56 -11.04 17.53
N PHE A 145 -4.20 -12.20 17.01
CA PHE A 145 -4.63 -12.76 15.74
C PHE A 145 -4.85 -14.28 15.88
N ASP A 146 -5.60 -14.89 14.96
CA ASP A 146 -5.89 -16.34 14.99
C ASP A 146 -5.51 -17.05 13.67
N ARG A 147 -5.09 -16.29 12.67
CA ARG A 147 -4.70 -16.80 11.34
C ARG A 147 -3.38 -16.21 10.88
N LEU A 148 -2.51 -17.09 10.40
CA LEU A 148 -1.25 -16.77 9.74
C LEU A 148 -1.27 -17.26 8.30
N THR A 149 -0.99 -16.41 7.33
CA THR A 149 -0.69 -16.81 5.94
C THR A 149 0.76 -16.45 5.64
N VAL A 150 1.53 -17.42 5.14
CA VAL A 150 2.93 -17.21 4.71
C VAL A 150 3.06 -17.57 3.24
N CYS A 151 3.72 -16.72 2.46
CA CYS A 151 4.05 -16.99 1.07
C CYS A 151 5.55 -17.23 0.91
N ALA A 152 5.91 -18.24 0.12
CA ALA A 152 7.29 -18.65 -0.09
C ALA A 152 7.52 -19.10 -1.55
N LEU A 153 8.77 -19.01 -1.98
CA LEU A 153 9.19 -19.60 -3.25
C LEU A 153 9.26 -21.12 -3.13
N THR A 154 8.92 -21.79 -4.20
CA THR A 154 8.99 -23.25 -4.33
C THR A 154 9.83 -23.62 -5.55
N GLY A 155 10.42 -24.81 -5.54
CA GLY A 155 11.19 -25.29 -6.68
C GLY A 155 12.10 -26.46 -6.36
N PRO A 156 12.88 -26.92 -7.37
CA PRO A 156 13.89 -27.94 -7.13
C PRO A 156 14.90 -27.50 -6.08
N GLY A 157 15.16 -28.37 -5.11
CA GLY A 157 16.10 -28.11 -4.03
C GLY A 157 15.64 -27.13 -2.95
N ALA A 158 14.40 -26.61 -3.01
CA ALA A 158 13.84 -25.81 -1.92
C ALA A 158 13.64 -26.67 -0.67
N GLY A 159 13.86 -26.07 0.48
CA GLY A 159 13.85 -26.77 1.77
C GLY A 159 12.47 -26.92 2.39
N THR A 160 12.46 -27.09 3.70
CA THR A 160 11.25 -27.20 4.53
C THR A 160 11.25 -26.06 5.55
N VAL A 161 10.11 -25.39 5.70
CA VAL A 161 9.87 -24.40 6.74
C VAL A 161 8.81 -24.88 7.72
N GLN A 162 9.02 -24.68 9.00
CA GLN A 162 8.01 -24.89 10.03
C GLN A 162 7.31 -23.56 10.29
N LEU A 163 5.97 -23.56 10.17
CA LEU A 163 5.11 -22.42 10.50
C LEU A 163 4.47 -22.66 11.84
N GLY A 164 4.39 -21.59 12.66
CA GLY A 164 3.76 -21.63 13.97
C GLY A 164 2.87 -20.43 14.23
N ILE A 165 1.71 -20.65 14.88
CA ILE A 165 0.83 -19.61 15.42
C ILE A 165 0.20 -20.11 16.72
N GLY A 166 0.49 -19.46 17.85
CA GLY A 166 0.11 -19.97 19.16
C GLY A 166 0.65 -21.37 19.41
N ALA A 167 -0.21 -22.33 19.68
CA ALA A 167 0.13 -23.74 19.82
C ALA A 167 0.11 -24.54 18.51
N ALA A 168 -0.46 -23.99 17.44
CA ALA A 168 -0.53 -24.66 16.15
C ALA A 168 0.80 -24.59 15.42
N VAL A 169 1.31 -25.73 14.97
CA VAL A 169 2.57 -25.86 14.26
C VAL A 169 2.41 -26.80 13.08
N VAL A 170 3.03 -26.48 11.95
CA VAL A 170 3.02 -27.32 10.75
C VAL A 170 4.35 -27.22 10.00
N GLU A 171 4.89 -28.33 9.57
CA GLU A 171 5.97 -28.36 8.59
C GLU A 171 5.41 -28.19 7.17
N TRP A 172 6.13 -27.42 6.38
CA TRP A 172 5.75 -27.12 5.01
C TRP A 172 6.93 -27.31 4.05
N PRO A 173 6.98 -28.44 3.35
CA PRO A 173 7.96 -28.67 2.29
C PRO A 173 7.72 -27.70 1.13
N LEU A 174 8.78 -27.05 0.67
CA LEU A 174 8.78 -26.09 -0.44
C LEU A 174 9.31 -26.70 -1.73
N ALA A 175 9.84 -27.92 -1.68
CA ALA A 175 10.32 -28.66 -2.85
C ALA A 175 9.19 -28.84 -3.86
N ALA A 176 9.49 -28.59 -5.13
CA ALA A 176 8.60 -28.74 -6.27
C ALA A 176 9.41 -29.05 -7.53
N LEU A 177 8.79 -29.67 -8.53
CA LEU A 177 9.46 -29.99 -9.81
C LEU A 177 9.86 -28.72 -10.56
N GLU A 178 8.99 -27.69 -10.54
CA GLU A 178 9.21 -26.43 -11.24
C GLU A 178 9.32 -25.25 -10.26
N PRO A 179 10.13 -24.24 -10.61
CA PRO A 179 10.20 -23.02 -9.84
C PRO A 179 8.84 -22.29 -9.80
N GLY A 180 8.35 -21.95 -8.61
CA GLY A 180 7.06 -21.33 -8.40
C GLY A 180 7.01 -20.53 -7.11
N SER A 181 5.78 -20.23 -6.67
CA SER A 181 5.50 -19.71 -5.33
C SER A 181 4.18 -20.31 -4.84
N ARG A 182 4.07 -20.46 -3.53
CA ARG A 182 2.82 -20.89 -2.88
C ARG A 182 2.64 -20.09 -1.58
N CYS A 183 1.38 -19.96 -1.18
CA CYS A 183 1.02 -19.46 0.14
C CYS A 183 0.36 -20.57 0.95
N ARG A 184 0.66 -20.62 2.23
CA ARG A 184 0.05 -21.56 3.18
C ARG A 184 -0.57 -20.78 4.32
N THR A 185 -1.82 -21.11 4.64
CA THR A 185 -2.56 -20.55 5.77
C THR A 185 -2.60 -21.57 6.91
N LEU A 186 -2.41 -21.07 8.12
CA LEU A 186 -2.51 -21.82 9.37
C LEU A 186 -3.45 -21.07 10.31
N ASP A 187 -4.49 -21.75 10.77
CA ASP A 187 -5.43 -21.26 11.76
C ASP A 187 -5.05 -21.80 13.15
N ALA A 188 -5.02 -20.91 14.14
CA ALA A 188 -4.67 -21.27 15.53
C ALA A 188 -5.84 -21.90 16.30
N GLY A 189 -7.08 -21.72 15.82
CA GLY A 189 -8.28 -22.12 16.54
C GLY A 189 -8.64 -21.21 17.73
N ALA A 190 -7.70 -20.37 18.15
CA ALA A 190 -7.86 -19.39 19.23
C ALA A 190 -6.96 -18.18 18.98
N GLU A 191 -7.21 -17.06 19.65
CA GLU A 191 -6.35 -15.88 19.55
C GLU A 191 -4.93 -16.17 20.06
N ALA A 192 -3.93 -15.77 19.30
CA ALA A 192 -2.52 -15.95 19.55
C ALA A 192 -1.77 -14.61 19.54
N ALA A 193 -0.75 -14.49 20.37
CA ALA A 193 0.12 -13.33 20.45
C ALA A 193 1.34 -13.44 19.50
N THR A 194 1.66 -14.65 19.04
CA THR A 194 2.90 -14.89 18.28
C THR A 194 2.65 -15.78 17.08
N ALA A 195 3.36 -15.46 15.99
CA ALA A 195 3.50 -16.32 14.83
C ALA A 195 4.97 -16.41 14.39
N SER A 196 5.36 -17.52 13.76
CA SER A 196 6.76 -17.74 13.36
C SER A 196 6.85 -18.56 12.08
N ALA A 197 8.00 -18.40 11.40
CA ALA A 197 8.46 -19.31 10.37
C ALA A 197 9.92 -19.66 10.66
N THR A 198 10.24 -20.95 10.77
CA THR A 198 11.56 -21.46 11.14
C THR A 198 12.06 -22.44 10.07
N VAL A 199 13.28 -22.27 9.61
CA VAL A 199 13.92 -23.18 8.65
C VAL A 199 14.16 -24.53 9.30
N VAL A 200 13.60 -25.58 8.73
CA VAL A 200 13.86 -26.98 9.13
C VAL A 200 15.04 -27.54 8.35
N SER A 201 15.03 -27.35 7.03
CA SER A 201 16.10 -27.85 6.15
C SER A 201 16.16 -27.07 4.84
N GLY A 202 17.32 -27.08 4.20
CA GLY A 202 17.58 -26.53 2.85
C GLY A 202 17.28 -25.04 2.73
N PRO A 203 17.38 -24.47 1.52
CA PRO A 203 17.05 -23.08 1.30
C PRO A 203 15.55 -22.83 1.44
N VAL A 204 15.19 -21.85 2.25
CA VAL A 204 13.83 -21.33 2.42
C VAL A 204 13.83 -19.87 2.00
N THR A 205 12.97 -19.49 1.06
CA THR A 205 12.77 -18.09 0.65
C THR A 205 11.33 -17.67 0.91
N LEU A 206 11.15 -16.77 1.87
CA LEU A 206 9.87 -16.15 2.21
C LEU A 206 9.67 -14.87 1.40
N THR A 207 8.45 -14.61 0.89
CA THR A 207 8.15 -13.41 0.10
C THR A 207 7.19 -12.46 0.80
N SER A 208 6.30 -12.96 1.65
CA SER A 208 5.40 -12.16 2.48
C SER A 208 4.74 -13.03 3.55
N TRP A 209 4.13 -12.39 4.54
CA TRP A 209 3.24 -13.02 5.51
C TRP A 209 2.11 -12.08 5.93
N SER A 210 1.03 -12.63 6.46
CA SER A 210 -0.13 -11.87 6.91
C SER A 210 -0.70 -12.45 8.20
N THR A 211 -1.16 -11.58 9.09
CA THR A 211 -1.91 -11.98 10.27
C THR A 211 -3.31 -11.39 10.25
N GLU A 212 -4.30 -12.25 10.54
CA GLU A 212 -5.72 -11.91 10.52
C GLU A 212 -6.43 -12.41 11.77
N ARG A 213 -7.60 -11.85 12.04
CA ARG A 213 -8.63 -12.41 12.93
C ARG A 213 -9.72 -12.99 12.03
N SER A 214 -9.68 -14.30 11.83
CA SER A 214 -10.48 -14.99 10.81
C SER A 214 -11.97 -15.04 11.15
N LEU A 215 -12.31 -14.98 12.45
CA LEU A 215 -13.67 -15.07 12.97
C LEU A 215 -14.30 -13.70 13.23
N ALA A 216 -13.63 -12.62 12.86
CA ALA A 216 -14.12 -11.27 13.08
C ALA A 216 -14.37 -10.57 11.74
N GLY A 217 -15.54 -9.94 11.62
CA GLY A 217 -15.75 -8.89 10.62
C GLY A 217 -14.86 -7.68 10.89
N GLY A 218 -14.88 -6.71 9.99
CA GLY A 218 -14.08 -5.50 10.12
C GLY A 218 -13.11 -5.28 8.99
N VAL A 219 -12.02 -4.53 9.24
CA VAL A 219 -11.08 -4.08 8.21
C VAL A 219 -9.66 -4.57 8.49
N ILE A 220 -9.00 -4.99 7.43
CA ILE A 220 -7.56 -5.23 7.34
C ILE A 220 -6.98 -4.17 6.41
N LEU A 221 -5.93 -3.47 6.84
CA LEU A 221 -5.14 -2.59 5.98
C LEU A 221 -3.68 -3.03 6.01
N SER A 222 -3.25 -3.60 4.89
CA SER A 222 -1.87 -4.01 4.64
C SER A 222 -1.09 -2.85 4.03
N ASN A 223 0.11 -2.54 4.55
CA ASN A 223 0.97 -1.51 3.98
C ASN A 223 2.31 -2.13 3.54
N LEU A 224 2.54 -2.13 2.25
CA LEU A 224 3.73 -2.68 1.62
C LEU A 224 4.48 -1.54 0.92
N GLY A 225 5.35 -0.88 1.68
CA GLY A 225 6.13 0.26 1.21
C GLY A 225 7.62 -0.05 1.12
N THR A 226 8.28 0.58 0.14
CA THR A 226 9.74 0.52 -0.02
C THR A 226 10.31 1.93 0.02
N VAL A 227 11.15 2.20 1.01
CA VAL A 227 11.76 3.52 1.22
C VAL A 227 12.57 3.94 -0.01
N GLY A 228 12.29 5.12 -0.55
CA GLY A 228 12.97 5.68 -1.71
C GLY A 228 12.54 5.10 -3.07
N ALA A 229 11.66 4.11 -3.10
CA ALA A 229 11.23 3.51 -4.35
C ALA A 229 10.32 4.43 -5.17
N GLN A 230 10.44 4.31 -6.48
CA GLN A 230 9.50 4.78 -7.49
C GLN A 230 8.60 3.63 -7.93
N PHE A 231 7.46 3.90 -8.52
CA PHE A 231 6.54 2.84 -8.95
C PHE A 231 7.20 1.89 -9.97
N THR A 232 8.01 2.40 -10.87
CA THR A 232 8.78 1.58 -11.83
C THR A 232 9.67 0.52 -11.17
N HIS A 233 10.10 0.72 -9.91
CA HIS A 233 10.87 -0.30 -9.20
C HIS A 233 10.02 -1.53 -8.86
N PHE A 234 8.67 -1.38 -8.79
CA PHE A 234 7.76 -2.49 -8.58
C PHE A 234 7.78 -3.51 -9.73
N ASP A 235 8.20 -3.11 -10.94
CA ASP A 235 8.42 -4.01 -12.08
C ASP A 235 9.52 -5.06 -11.83
N ARG A 236 10.35 -4.88 -10.80
CA ARG A 236 11.34 -5.87 -10.37
C ARG A 236 10.75 -7.03 -9.57
N THR A 237 9.45 -6.98 -9.26
CA THR A 237 8.73 -8.11 -8.68
C THR A 237 8.34 -9.12 -9.77
N ASP A 238 8.21 -10.38 -9.38
CA ASP A 238 7.82 -11.47 -10.30
C ASP A 238 6.29 -11.58 -10.40
N ASP A 239 5.76 -11.53 -11.61
CA ASP A 239 4.32 -11.57 -11.87
C ASP A 239 3.62 -12.80 -11.29
N ARG A 240 4.27 -13.98 -11.34
CA ARG A 240 3.69 -15.23 -10.81
C ARG A 240 3.63 -15.20 -9.29
N VAL A 241 4.67 -14.66 -8.66
CA VAL A 241 4.69 -14.51 -7.20
C VAL A 241 3.63 -13.50 -6.75
N VAL A 242 3.57 -12.34 -7.41
CA VAL A 242 2.55 -11.29 -7.13
C VAL A 242 1.14 -11.85 -7.32
N ALA A 243 0.87 -12.57 -8.41
CA ALA A 243 -0.45 -13.16 -8.65
C ALA A 243 -0.82 -14.21 -7.59
N THR A 244 0.15 -15.05 -7.17
CA THR A 244 -0.06 -16.03 -6.09
C THR A 244 -0.43 -15.35 -4.79
N GLU A 245 0.27 -14.27 -4.43
CA GLU A 245 0.02 -13.51 -3.20
C GLU A 245 -1.31 -12.76 -3.26
N LEU A 246 -1.66 -12.14 -4.41
CA LEU A 246 -2.95 -11.49 -4.60
C LEU A 246 -4.12 -12.49 -4.46
N ALA A 247 -3.96 -13.69 -5.00
CA ALA A 247 -4.94 -14.76 -4.86
C ALA A 247 -5.10 -15.24 -3.40
N ALA A 248 -4.01 -15.22 -2.61
CA ALA A 248 -4.03 -15.58 -1.20
C ALA A 248 -4.64 -14.47 -0.31
N TYR A 249 -4.23 -13.22 -0.53
CA TYR A 249 -4.64 -12.08 0.31
C TYR A 249 -5.98 -11.46 -0.09
N ARG A 250 -6.42 -11.64 -1.32
CA ARG A 250 -7.75 -11.24 -1.85
C ARG A 250 -8.14 -9.80 -1.46
N PRO A 251 -7.40 -8.77 -1.89
CA PRO A 251 -7.74 -7.40 -1.58
C PRO A 251 -9.08 -6.98 -2.20
N ASP A 252 -9.87 -6.20 -1.46
CA ASP A 252 -11.10 -5.55 -1.92
C ASP A 252 -10.82 -4.16 -2.50
N LEU A 253 -9.64 -3.61 -2.16
CA LEU A 253 -9.11 -2.36 -2.69
C LEU A 253 -7.59 -2.43 -2.76
N ILE A 254 -7.02 -2.03 -3.89
CA ILE A 254 -5.58 -1.77 -4.01
C ILE A 254 -5.37 -0.26 -4.05
N VAL A 255 -4.55 0.26 -3.13
CA VAL A 255 -4.10 1.65 -3.09
C VAL A 255 -2.67 1.71 -3.63
N VAL A 256 -2.44 2.58 -4.61
CA VAL A 256 -1.13 2.85 -5.20
C VAL A 256 -0.69 4.24 -4.74
N ALA A 257 0.40 4.32 -3.96
CA ALA A 257 0.87 5.54 -3.30
C ALA A 257 2.36 5.79 -3.58
N PHE A 258 2.66 6.14 -4.84
CA PHE A 258 3.96 6.56 -5.33
C PHE A 258 3.87 7.96 -5.94
N GLY A 259 5.01 8.56 -6.31
CA GLY A 259 5.05 9.85 -7.00
C GLY A 259 6.04 10.84 -6.38
N THR A 260 6.28 10.73 -5.08
CA THR A 260 7.22 11.64 -4.39
C THR A 260 8.63 11.47 -4.93
N ASN A 261 9.15 10.26 -4.98
CA ASN A 261 10.52 9.99 -5.45
C ASN A 261 10.68 10.26 -6.95
N GLU A 262 9.62 10.13 -7.73
CA GLU A 262 9.60 10.53 -9.13
C GLU A 262 9.75 12.04 -9.27
N ALA A 263 9.06 12.82 -8.42
CA ALA A 263 9.15 14.28 -8.43
C ALA A 263 10.52 14.81 -7.97
N PHE A 264 11.26 14.04 -7.17
CA PHE A 264 12.59 14.39 -6.71
C PHE A 264 13.71 13.86 -7.61
N ARG A 265 13.38 13.10 -8.67
CA ARG A 265 14.37 12.51 -9.55
C ARG A 265 15.09 13.58 -10.39
N PRO A 266 16.43 13.64 -10.37
CA PRO A 266 17.18 14.47 -11.32
C PRO A 266 16.86 14.07 -12.76
N GLY A 267 16.73 15.05 -13.66
CA GLY A 267 16.42 14.81 -15.07
C GLY A 267 15.02 14.23 -15.31
N PHE A 268 14.03 14.58 -14.49
CA PHE A 268 12.64 14.17 -14.68
C PHE A 268 12.14 14.46 -16.09
N SER A 269 11.56 13.47 -16.73
CA SER A 269 10.85 13.57 -18.01
C SER A 269 9.39 13.22 -17.82
N ALA A 270 8.51 14.18 -18.09
CA ALA A 270 7.05 13.99 -17.97
C ALA A 270 6.56 12.89 -18.91
N THR A 271 7.05 12.84 -20.15
CA THR A 271 6.68 11.81 -21.14
C THR A 271 7.12 10.41 -20.70
N ALA A 272 8.36 10.28 -20.21
CA ALA A 272 8.86 8.99 -19.73
C ALA A 272 8.09 8.54 -18.47
N TYR A 273 7.83 9.44 -17.55
CA TYR A 273 7.04 9.13 -16.35
C TYR A 273 5.61 8.69 -16.71
N GLU A 274 4.94 9.38 -17.63
CA GLU A 274 3.59 9.03 -18.07
C GLU A 274 3.55 7.63 -18.71
N ALA A 275 4.54 7.30 -19.55
CA ALA A 275 4.63 5.99 -20.18
C ALA A 275 4.86 4.88 -19.13
N THR A 276 5.75 5.11 -18.17
CA THR A 276 6.03 4.17 -17.07
C THR A 276 4.80 3.96 -16.19
N LEU A 277 4.18 5.04 -15.71
CA LEU A 277 2.97 4.94 -14.88
C LEU A 277 1.85 4.17 -15.59
N ARG A 278 1.68 4.37 -16.88
CA ARG A 278 0.71 3.61 -17.69
C ARG A 278 1.06 2.13 -17.74
N ALA A 279 2.32 1.78 -17.96
CA ALA A 279 2.77 0.39 -18.00
C ALA A 279 2.53 -0.31 -16.64
N ASP A 280 2.91 0.34 -15.54
CA ASP A 280 2.78 -0.17 -14.19
C ASP A 280 1.30 -0.39 -13.80
N LEU A 281 0.42 0.58 -14.10
CA LEU A 281 -1.03 0.44 -13.87
C LEU A 281 -1.64 -0.67 -14.74
N THR A 282 -1.20 -0.81 -16.01
CA THR A 282 -1.64 -1.90 -16.88
C THR A 282 -1.24 -3.26 -16.31
N ARG A 283 0.01 -3.39 -15.87
CA ARG A 283 0.53 -4.60 -15.22
C ARG A 283 -0.29 -4.96 -13.97
N LEU A 284 -0.50 -3.99 -13.08
CA LEU A 284 -1.24 -4.21 -11.83
C LEU A 284 -2.68 -4.64 -12.10
N ARG A 285 -3.36 -4.02 -13.07
CA ARG A 285 -4.72 -4.40 -13.48
C ARG A 285 -4.78 -5.83 -14.02
N ARG A 286 -3.78 -6.25 -14.79
CA ARG A 286 -3.68 -7.62 -15.30
C ARG A 286 -3.47 -8.65 -14.17
N LEU A 287 -2.68 -8.29 -13.16
CA LEU A 287 -2.38 -9.16 -12.01
C LEU A 287 -3.54 -9.22 -10.99
N ALA A 288 -4.36 -8.17 -10.91
CA ALA A 288 -5.50 -8.06 -10.00
C ALA A 288 -6.81 -7.75 -10.77
N PRO A 289 -7.29 -8.64 -11.66
CA PRO A 289 -8.46 -8.38 -12.48
C PRO A 289 -9.70 -8.19 -11.59
N GLY A 290 -10.46 -7.12 -11.89
CA GLY A 290 -11.70 -6.80 -11.18
C GLY A 290 -11.52 -6.18 -9.79
N VAL A 291 -10.31 -6.08 -9.25
CA VAL A 291 -10.08 -5.42 -7.97
C VAL A 291 -10.12 -3.89 -8.17
N PRO A 292 -10.96 -3.15 -7.42
CA PRO A 292 -10.96 -1.71 -7.44
C PRO A 292 -9.59 -1.13 -7.07
N MET A 293 -9.21 -0.02 -7.73
CA MET A 293 -7.94 0.67 -7.48
C MET A 293 -8.18 2.12 -7.08
N LEU A 294 -7.36 2.63 -6.17
CA LEU A 294 -7.30 4.02 -5.77
C LEU A 294 -5.84 4.50 -5.91
N LEU A 295 -5.63 5.46 -6.79
CA LEU A 295 -4.34 6.12 -6.95
C LEU A 295 -4.26 7.34 -6.04
N PHE A 296 -3.28 7.37 -5.15
CA PHE A 296 -2.93 8.57 -4.40
C PHE A 296 -2.02 9.45 -5.24
N GLY A 297 -2.39 10.70 -5.42
CA GLY A 297 -1.50 11.72 -5.96
C GLY A 297 -0.32 11.96 -5.03
N ALA A 298 0.84 12.33 -5.59
CA ALA A 298 1.98 12.70 -4.77
C ALA A 298 1.62 13.85 -3.80
N PRO A 299 1.93 13.73 -2.49
CA PRO A 299 1.65 14.80 -1.52
C PRO A 299 2.46 16.05 -1.84
N ASP A 300 2.06 17.20 -1.30
CA ASP A 300 2.92 18.38 -1.32
C ASP A 300 4.19 18.09 -0.52
N SER A 301 5.30 18.47 -1.09
CA SER A 301 6.63 18.27 -0.54
C SER A 301 7.58 19.34 -1.07
N ALA A 302 8.63 19.66 -0.32
CA ALA A 302 9.56 20.69 -0.70
C ALA A 302 11.01 20.22 -0.62
N THR A 303 11.85 20.85 -1.44
CA THR A 303 13.30 20.69 -1.43
C THR A 303 13.96 22.00 -1.06
N ARG A 304 15.11 21.92 -0.41
CA ARG A 304 15.92 23.08 -0.09
C ARG A 304 16.88 23.40 -1.23
N ILE A 305 16.81 24.63 -1.74
CA ILE A 305 17.73 25.11 -2.79
C ILE A 305 18.45 26.34 -2.24
N PRO A 306 19.67 26.19 -1.71
CA PRO A 306 20.46 27.32 -1.23
C PRO A 306 20.87 28.20 -2.41
N GLY A 307 20.78 29.54 -2.23
CA GLY A 307 21.39 30.53 -3.14
C GLY A 307 20.66 30.81 -4.44
N LEU A 308 19.43 30.31 -4.69
CA LEU A 308 18.69 30.67 -5.88
C LEU A 308 18.10 32.08 -5.77
N GLN A 309 18.38 32.90 -6.79
CA GLN A 309 17.79 34.23 -6.98
C GLN A 309 16.34 34.06 -7.49
N ILE A 310 15.43 34.92 -7.02
CA ILE A 310 14.06 35.01 -7.51
C ILE A 310 14.15 35.47 -8.99
N GLY A 311 13.73 34.62 -9.93
CA GLY A 311 13.67 35.00 -11.36
C GLY A 311 14.29 34.05 -12.36
N GLU A 312 14.93 32.94 -11.94
CA GLU A 312 15.44 31.95 -12.89
C GLU A 312 14.27 31.18 -13.54
N SER A 313 14.19 31.27 -14.88
CA SER A 313 13.17 30.60 -15.68
C SER A 313 13.26 29.09 -15.52
N GLY A 314 12.13 28.46 -15.13
CA GLY A 314 11.98 27.01 -14.93
C GLY A 314 12.04 26.53 -13.49
N ALA A 315 12.43 27.35 -12.52
CA ALA A 315 12.37 26.97 -11.11
C ALA A 315 10.97 27.26 -10.54
N SER A 316 10.44 26.34 -9.72
CA SER A 316 9.20 26.61 -8.97
C SER A 316 9.41 27.77 -8.02
N LEU A 317 8.39 28.63 -7.84
CA LEU A 317 8.46 29.75 -6.92
C LEU A 317 8.69 29.26 -5.47
N PRO A 318 9.49 29.97 -4.65
CA PRO A 318 9.67 29.63 -3.24
C PRO A 318 8.35 29.67 -2.47
N CYS A 319 8.29 28.97 -1.36
CA CYS A 319 7.18 29.07 -0.42
C CYS A 319 7.26 30.41 0.33
N ALA A 320 6.10 31.02 0.63
CA ALA A 320 6.04 32.34 1.24
C ALA A 320 6.71 32.41 2.63
N SER A 321 6.73 31.30 3.36
CA SER A 321 7.31 31.19 4.70
C SER A 321 8.84 31.05 4.70
N SER A 322 9.45 30.67 3.56
CA SER A 322 10.90 30.50 3.45
C SER A 322 11.38 30.67 2.02
N ALA A 323 12.37 31.51 1.82
CA ALA A 323 13.00 31.72 0.51
C ALA A 323 13.82 30.50 0.02
N VAL A 324 14.12 29.55 0.91
CA VAL A 324 14.99 28.38 0.60
C VAL A 324 14.22 27.10 0.33
N TRP A 325 12.94 27.00 0.76
CA TRP A 325 12.11 25.82 0.52
C TRP A 325 11.13 26.06 -0.62
N ARG A 326 11.00 25.08 -1.52
CA ARG A 326 10.06 25.10 -2.64
C ARG A 326 9.69 23.69 -3.05
N PRO A 327 8.50 23.44 -3.59
CA PRO A 327 8.19 22.20 -4.27
C PRO A 327 9.21 21.94 -5.41
N THR A 328 9.53 20.70 -5.69
CA THR A 328 10.35 20.37 -6.86
C THR A 328 9.65 20.81 -8.14
N ALA A 329 10.42 21.18 -9.18
CA ALA A 329 9.84 21.59 -10.46
C ALA A 329 8.95 20.52 -11.10
N ALA A 330 9.24 19.25 -10.85
CA ALA A 330 8.52 18.11 -11.40
C ALA A 330 7.20 17.77 -10.65
N LEU A 331 7.03 18.23 -9.39
CA LEU A 331 5.93 17.78 -8.53
C LEU A 331 4.55 18.03 -9.17
N ALA A 332 4.31 19.24 -9.66
CA ALA A 332 3.05 19.58 -10.31
C ALA A 332 2.79 18.74 -11.58
N SER A 333 3.84 18.43 -12.34
CA SER A 333 3.75 17.56 -13.51
C SER A 333 3.41 16.13 -13.11
N VAL A 334 4.06 15.58 -12.08
CA VAL A 334 3.76 14.24 -11.54
C VAL A 334 2.29 14.15 -11.12
N GLN A 335 1.81 15.08 -10.29
CA GLN A 335 0.41 15.13 -9.82
C GLN A 335 -0.58 15.22 -10.98
N SER A 336 -0.30 16.09 -11.97
CA SER A 336 -1.16 16.25 -13.15
C SER A 336 -1.22 14.96 -13.98
N ILE A 337 -0.09 14.30 -14.21
CA ILE A 337 -0.02 13.03 -14.94
C ILE A 337 -0.77 11.95 -14.19
N GLN A 338 -0.58 11.82 -12.87
CA GLN A 338 -1.30 10.84 -12.05
C GLN A 338 -2.81 11.01 -12.15
N ARG A 339 -3.31 12.24 -12.04
CA ARG A 339 -4.74 12.55 -12.17
C ARG A 339 -5.28 12.18 -13.56
N ARG A 340 -4.56 12.50 -14.64
CA ARG A 340 -4.95 12.14 -16.01
C ARG A 340 -4.96 10.63 -16.21
N GLN A 341 -3.92 9.92 -15.74
CA GLN A 341 -3.84 8.48 -15.88
C GLN A 341 -4.90 7.76 -15.06
N ALA A 342 -5.20 8.20 -13.84
CA ALA A 342 -6.31 7.66 -13.06
C ALA A 342 -7.64 7.70 -13.84
N ARG A 343 -7.98 8.83 -14.44
CA ARG A 343 -9.16 8.96 -15.30
C ARG A 343 -9.09 8.04 -16.52
N SER A 344 -7.96 8.02 -17.23
CA SER A 344 -7.77 7.19 -18.42
C SER A 344 -7.93 5.70 -18.11
N PHE A 345 -7.52 5.26 -16.95
CA PHE A 345 -7.67 3.89 -16.46
C PHE A 345 -9.03 3.63 -15.79
N GLY A 346 -9.88 4.63 -15.56
CA GLY A 346 -11.13 4.50 -14.82
C GLY A 346 -10.89 3.96 -13.41
N ILE A 347 -9.91 4.51 -12.69
CA ILE A 347 -9.62 4.25 -11.28
C ILE A 347 -9.86 5.51 -10.46
N ALA A 348 -10.20 5.37 -9.18
CA ALA A 348 -10.38 6.50 -8.29
C ALA A 348 -9.04 7.22 -8.03
N TYR A 349 -9.11 8.52 -7.78
CA TYR A 349 -7.93 9.35 -7.51
C TYR A 349 -8.14 10.18 -6.24
N TRP A 350 -7.22 10.09 -5.30
CA TRP A 350 -7.19 10.98 -4.16
C TRP A 350 -6.09 12.02 -4.31
N ASP A 351 -6.50 13.27 -4.44
CA ASP A 351 -5.59 14.41 -4.57
C ASP A 351 -5.00 14.76 -3.21
N TRP A 352 -3.94 14.04 -2.87
CA TRP A 352 -3.30 14.18 -1.56
C TRP A 352 -2.81 15.61 -1.31
N ALA A 353 -2.18 16.23 -2.29
CA ALA A 353 -1.71 17.61 -2.15
C ALA A 353 -2.86 18.60 -1.92
N GLN A 354 -3.99 18.43 -2.61
CA GLN A 354 -5.19 19.24 -2.38
C GLN A 354 -5.75 19.00 -0.98
N ALA A 355 -5.84 17.74 -0.53
CA ALA A 355 -6.32 17.39 0.81
C ALA A 355 -5.48 18.05 1.91
N MET A 356 -4.15 18.15 1.72
CA MET A 356 -3.26 18.84 2.63
C MET A 356 -3.49 20.37 2.67
N GLY A 357 -4.06 20.97 1.64
CA GLY A 357 -4.24 22.43 1.50
C GLY A 357 -3.37 23.06 0.40
N GLY A 358 -2.90 22.25 -0.55
CA GLY A 358 -2.24 22.68 -1.78
C GLY A 358 -0.75 23.02 -1.61
N ARG A 359 -0.24 23.80 -2.55
CA ARG A 359 1.17 24.13 -2.68
C ARG A 359 1.75 24.78 -1.42
N CYS A 360 2.95 24.38 -1.03
CA CYS A 360 3.72 24.89 0.13
C CYS A 360 3.11 24.57 1.49
N VAL A 361 2.16 23.66 1.55
CA VAL A 361 1.64 23.22 2.84
C VAL A 361 2.68 22.42 3.60
N ALA A 362 3.56 21.69 2.92
CA ALA A 362 4.67 20.97 3.54
C ALA A 362 5.54 21.89 4.39
N ASP A 363 5.89 23.09 3.87
CA ASP A 363 6.66 24.08 4.59
C ASP A 363 5.87 24.65 5.80
N ARG A 364 4.58 24.96 5.65
CA ARG A 364 3.74 25.42 6.76
C ARG A 364 3.59 24.34 7.85
N TRP A 365 3.48 23.09 7.47
CA TRP A 365 3.27 21.98 8.41
C TRP A 365 4.52 21.61 9.24
N THR A 366 5.71 22.01 8.81
CA THR A 366 6.92 21.90 9.65
C THR A 366 6.95 22.89 10.78
N GLN A 367 6.22 24.02 10.66
CA GLN A 367 6.23 25.14 11.61
C GLN A 367 5.08 25.07 12.64
N GLY A 368 4.18 24.11 12.49
CA GLY A 368 3.04 23.92 13.41
C GLY A 368 3.47 23.42 14.80
N SER A 369 2.56 23.52 15.77
CA SER A 369 2.77 22.96 17.11
C SER A 369 1.58 22.06 17.48
N PRO A 370 1.72 20.74 17.46
CA PRO A 370 2.90 19.98 17.04
C PRO A 370 3.14 20.08 15.51
N PRO A 371 4.37 19.90 15.03
CA PRO A 371 4.64 19.88 13.60
C PRO A 371 4.01 18.64 12.95
N LEU A 372 3.37 18.83 11.79
CA LEU A 372 2.75 17.74 11.03
C LEU A 372 3.71 17.10 10.02
N MET A 373 4.74 17.86 9.60
CA MET A 373 5.81 17.33 8.76
C MET A 373 7.17 17.43 9.45
N ARG A 374 8.09 16.53 9.06
CA ARG A 374 9.48 16.57 9.53
C ARG A 374 10.23 17.74 8.89
N GLY A 375 11.37 18.12 9.46
CA GLY A 375 12.22 19.18 8.92
C GLY A 375 12.83 18.93 7.53
N ASP A 376 12.63 17.74 6.97
CA ASP A 376 12.96 17.42 5.58
C ASP A 376 11.90 17.89 4.57
N HIS A 377 10.74 18.35 5.03
CA HIS A 377 9.61 18.84 4.23
C HIS A 377 9.05 17.80 3.25
N VAL A 378 9.26 16.52 3.53
CA VAL A 378 8.79 15.37 2.74
C VAL A 378 8.00 14.39 3.60
N HIS A 379 8.54 14.00 4.75
CA HIS A 379 7.95 12.95 5.57
C HIS A 379 7.07 13.51 6.70
N PHE A 380 5.97 12.79 6.96
CA PHE A 380 5.06 13.15 8.04
C PHE A 380 5.59 12.75 9.41
N THR A 381 5.25 13.55 10.42
CA THR A 381 5.33 13.14 11.82
C THR A 381 4.18 12.21 12.18
N SER A 382 4.13 11.67 13.40
CA SER A 382 2.96 10.89 13.85
C SER A 382 1.67 11.74 13.87
N PRO A 383 1.65 12.98 14.39
CA PRO A 383 0.49 13.86 14.24
C PRO A 383 0.11 14.14 12.78
N GLY A 384 1.10 14.35 11.90
CA GLY A 384 0.85 14.55 10.47
C GLY A 384 0.24 13.34 9.78
N GLY A 385 0.74 12.14 10.09
CA GLY A 385 0.15 10.90 9.59
C GLY A 385 -1.29 10.71 10.06
N ALA A 386 -1.60 11.10 11.30
CA ALA A 386 -2.96 11.06 11.84
C ALA A 386 -3.88 12.07 11.12
N GLU A 387 -3.38 13.27 10.84
CA GLU A 387 -4.15 14.29 10.10
C GLU A 387 -4.45 13.85 8.67
N ILE A 388 -3.46 13.31 7.95
CA ILE A 388 -3.68 12.75 6.60
C ILE A 388 -4.73 11.63 6.62
N ALA A 389 -4.62 10.73 7.57
CA ALA A 389 -5.59 9.65 7.71
C ALA A 389 -7.01 10.17 7.97
N ARG A 390 -7.15 11.23 8.78
CA ARG A 390 -8.42 11.90 9.06
C ARG A 390 -9.00 12.55 7.81
N LEU A 391 -8.19 13.27 7.02
CA LEU A 391 -8.60 13.90 5.76
C LEU A 391 -9.08 12.85 4.76
N LEU A 392 -8.29 11.79 4.55
CA LEU A 392 -8.69 10.69 3.65
C LEU A 392 -10.00 10.03 4.09
N GLN A 393 -10.15 9.76 5.38
CA GLN A 393 -11.36 9.14 5.91
C GLN A 393 -12.57 10.05 5.75
N ALA A 394 -12.42 11.37 5.94
CA ALA A 394 -13.49 12.33 5.72
C ALA A 394 -13.98 12.33 4.27
N ASP A 395 -13.06 12.28 3.30
CA ASP A 395 -13.41 12.22 1.87
C ASP A 395 -14.09 10.89 1.50
N ILE A 396 -13.64 9.77 2.10
CA ILE A 396 -14.32 8.47 1.94
C ILE A 396 -15.73 8.51 2.53
N ASP A 397 -15.92 9.14 3.69
CA ASP A 397 -17.24 9.27 4.32
C ASP A 397 -18.20 10.12 3.48
N LEU A 398 -17.71 11.20 2.87
CA LEU A 398 -18.48 11.99 1.90
C LEU A 398 -18.88 11.16 0.69
N ALA A 399 -17.96 10.37 0.14
CA ALA A 399 -18.24 9.48 -0.98
C ALA A 399 -19.24 8.38 -0.59
N MET A 400 -19.11 7.80 0.59
CA MET A 400 -20.10 6.81 1.08
C MET A 400 -21.49 7.42 1.20
N THR A 401 -21.61 8.62 1.75
CA THR A 401 -22.91 9.33 1.87
C THR A 401 -23.52 9.61 0.50
N GLY A 402 -22.70 9.98 -0.50
CA GLY A 402 -23.18 10.32 -1.85
C GLY A 402 -23.46 9.10 -2.75
N LEU A 403 -22.76 7.97 -2.51
CA LEU A 403 -22.79 6.82 -3.43
C LEU A 403 -23.51 5.59 -2.86
N ILE A 404 -23.57 5.45 -1.54
CA ILE A 404 -24.20 4.30 -0.88
C ILE A 404 -25.48 4.78 -0.25
N ALA A 405 -26.64 4.40 -0.83
CA ALA A 405 -27.92 4.68 -0.23
C ALA A 405 -28.01 4.05 1.17
N PRO A 406 -28.59 4.75 2.17
CA PRO A 406 -28.83 4.12 3.46
C PRO A 406 -29.72 2.88 3.25
N VAL A 407 -29.30 1.74 3.81
CA VAL A 407 -30.17 0.56 3.89
C VAL A 407 -31.29 0.94 4.82
N LEU A 408 -32.44 1.34 4.26
CA LEU A 408 -33.66 1.54 5.04
C LEU A 408 -34.00 0.18 5.68
N PRO A 409 -34.26 0.13 7.00
CA PRO A 409 -34.75 -1.09 7.61
C PRO A 409 -36.01 -1.52 6.87
N ALA A 410 -36.10 -2.80 6.50
CA ALA A 410 -37.31 -3.34 5.89
C ALA A 410 -38.51 -2.96 6.75
N ALA A 411 -39.52 -2.32 6.17
CA ALA A 411 -40.74 -2.02 6.85
C ALA A 411 -41.32 -3.33 7.44
N PRO A 412 -41.76 -3.35 8.69
CA PRO A 412 -42.36 -4.55 9.26
C PRO A 412 -43.53 -4.96 8.36
N LEU A 413 -43.53 -6.23 7.94
CA LEU A 413 -44.66 -6.83 7.22
C LEU A 413 -45.92 -6.61 8.05
N ALA A 414 -46.87 -5.81 7.51
CA ALA A 414 -48.17 -5.66 8.12
C ALA A 414 -48.84 -7.03 8.16
N THR A 415 -48.94 -7.60 9.34
CA THR A 415 -49.75 -8.79 9.59
C THR A 415 -51.20 -8.38 9.35
N ARG A 416 -51.82 -8.95 8.31
CA ARG A 416 -53.27 -8.95 8.17
C ARG A 416 -53.89 -10.09 8.98
#